data_27a1deea51cf34167c8a9a87cbfccb20
#
_entry.id   27a1deea51cf34167c8a9a87cbfccb20
#
_cell.length_a   1.000
_cell.length_b   1.000
_cell.length_c   1.000
_cell.angle_alpha   90.00
_cell.angle_beta   90.00
_cell.angle_gamma   90.00
#
_symmetry.space_group_name_H-M   'P 1'
#
loop_
_entity.id
_entity.type
_entity.pdbx_description
1 polymer ?
#
loop_
_entity_poly.entity_id
_entity_poly.type
_entity_poly.pdbx_seq_one_letter_code
_entity_poly.pdbx_strand_id
1 'polypeptide(L)'
;MADYIYLLENRLSRAQQGAIQALRDIARAKGLTLFLAGGAVRDLTSGSPVRDLDVAVQGNALKLKKELEKSGAEITGENEPFQQLFVRFPGNVRMEVGSTLSVQYPKPGRPVTKAAAILEDLRRRDFTANAMALSLNEGSYGLLMDPLNGVADIENRELRLVSNYGFIEDPVRMVRAARFAARLGWQMEEKTRGRYETGKTEGYIAAMSAFQRGYETEEIVHEEDPLRVMRGLEAEGWMKKLAPAWSSVKANVAELEKLREAHMHLQMQGIDADTSAAQFPLLTAKMGSKDVSELKRSFPRKGFVAEIDHLEREGKHFATELGSKHAATPSAAWKLLHSARPEAVLWVAYSTKSAALQAKFKAFYTEWPLARQKIPYTLMQEMRIVPGLPGFDELVEKIFFELMDGRLGTVEEMKAFLEPYSPPAPPPPVHLRRARATKKDAKAAKARKKAETGEADGDDADELQVVAVAIESLAAGADTVGAEPVVAVPKLGSAKAKPAGKGVAPVAKAVAPVAKAATPAVKAAVPAKTATPAVKAAAKAPVKAAPAKKAVVAKVPAKKPAPAKPAATRPVAKKAPPAKAAGKKAVAKKTVVKRPAVKKAAARTQAKPAPPKKPAKAAKPSKAASKKKR
;
A
#
# COMPACT_ATOMS: atom_id res chain seq x y z
N MET A 1 13.24 -19.79 -4.25
CA MET A 1 11.82 -19.46 -3.93
C MET A 1 11.82 -18.29 -2.98
N ALA A 2 10.95 -17.31 -3.19
CA ALA A 2 10.83 -16.20 -2.25
C ALA A 2 10.33 -16.71 -0.89
N ASP A 3 10.90 -16.20 0.18
CA ASP A 3 10.42 -16.45 1.54
C ASP A 3 9.23 -15.51 1.82
N TYR A 4 8.02 -16.02 1.62
CA TYR A 4 6.80 -15.24 1.79
C TYR A 4 6.48 -14.91 3.25
N ILE A 5 6.98 -15.69 4.21
CA ILE A 5 6.87 -15.33 5.63
C ILE A 5 7.68 -14.06 5.87
N TYR A 6 8.93 -14.04 5.43
CA TYR A 6 9.79 -12.86 5.51
C TYR A 6 9.17 -11.64 4.81
N LEU A 7 8.56 -11.84 3.62
CA LEU A 7 7.92 -10.74 2.88
C LEU A 7 6.71 -10.17 3.64
N LEU A 8 5.85 -11.01 4.22
CA LEU A 8 4.70 -10.59 5.01
C LEU A 8 5.12 -9.82 6.28
N GLU A 9 6.23 -10.22 6.91
CA GLU A 9 6.71 -9.62 8.16
C GLU A 9 7.54 -8.34 7.94
N ASN A 10 8.24 -8.22 6.79
CA ASN A 10 9.21 -7.14 6.61
C ASN A 10 8.86 -6.16 5.47
N ARG A 11 7.94 -6.50 4.56
CA ARG A 11 7.53 -5.62 3.44
C ARG A 11 6.20 -4.93 3.67
N LEU A 12 5.40 -5.42 4.59
CA LEU A 12 4.17 -4.75 5.00
C LEU A 12 4.47 -3.74 6.11
N SER A 13 3.80 -2.59 6.08
CA SER A 13 3.89 -1.62 7.16
C SER A 13 3.33 -2.20 8.47
N ARG A 14 3.74 -1.66 9.62
CA ARG A 14 3.20 -2.07 10.93
C ARG A 14 1.67 -1.95 10.99
N ALA A 15 1.12 -0.91 10.36
CA ALA A 15 -0.33 -0.72 10.29
C ALA A 15 -1.00 -1.83 9.47
N GLN A 16 -0.42 -2.22 8.31
CA GLN A 16 -0.92 -3.33 7.50
C GLN A 16 -0.83 -4.67 8.24
N GLN A 17 0.27 -4.94 8.93
CA GLN A 17 0.42 -6.14 9.76
C GLN A 17 -0.65 -6.17 10.87
N GLY A 18 -0.88 -5.03 11.55
CA GLY A 18 -1.92 -4.90 12.57
C GLY A 18 -3.33 -5.15 12.02
N ALA A 19 -3.64 -4.62 10.84
CA ALA A 19 -4.91 -4.84 10.15
C ALA A 19 -5.12 -6.32 9.77
N ILE A 20 -4.09 -6.98 9.25
CA ILE A 20 -4.13 -8.43 8.96
C ILE A 20 -4.32 -9.22 10.25
N GLN A 21 -3.62 -8.87 11.34
CA GLN A 21 -3.75 -9.59 12.60
C GLN A 21 -5.16 -9.43 13.19
N ALA A 22 -5.72 -8.22 13.18
CA ALA A 22 -7.10 -7.98 13.64
C ALA A 22 -8.11 -8.83 12.85
N LEU A 23 -7.96 -8.90 11.52
CA LEU A 23 -8.83 -9.74 10.69
C LEU A 23 -8.63 -11.24 10.95
N ARG A 24 -7.39 -11.69 11.19
CA ARG A 24 -7.08 -13.08 11.56
C ARG A 24 -7.77 -13.48 12.87
N ASP A 25 -7.76 -12.61 13.87
CA ASP A 25 -8.40 -12.89 15.17
C ASP A 25 -9.92 -12.98 15.03
N ILE A 26 -10.53 -12.09 14.24
CA ILE A 26 -11.95 -12.13 13.91
C ILE A 26 -12.32 -13.44 13.17
N ALA A 27 -11.51 -13.82 12.17
CA ALA A 27 -11.76 -15.02 11.39
C ALA A 27 -11.57 -16.30 12.21
N ARG A 28 -10.54 -16.36 13.08
CA ARG A 28 -10.30 -17.47 14.01
C ARG A 28 -11.50 -17.66 14.93
N ALA A 29 -12.03 -16.58 15.52
CA ALA A 29 -13.21 -16.63 16.39
C ALA A 29 -14.46 -17.17 15.68
N LYS A 30 -14.49 -17.10 14.34
CA LYS A 30 -15.61 -17.58 13.51
C LYS A 30 -15.32 -18.88 12.75
N GLY A 31 -14.16 -19.49 12.95
CA GLY A 31 -13.75 -20.70 12.23
C GLY A 31 -13.62 -20.52 10.72
N LEU A 32 -13.21 -19.33 10.27
CA LEU A 32 -13.02 -18.99 8.85
C LEU A 32 -11.53 -19.04 8.46
N THR A 33 -11.27 -19.43 7.23
CA THR A 33 -9.92 -19.39 6.64
C THR A 33 -9.72 -18.14 5.80
N LEU A 34 -8.51 -17.58 5.86
CA LEU A 34 -8.13 -16.33 5.22
C LEU A 34 -6.95 -16.52 4.28
N PHE A 35 -6.94 -15.73 3.22
CA PHE A 35 -5.85 -15.69 2.25
C PHE A 35 -5.62 -14.25 1.82
N LEU A 36 -4.37 -13.78 1.90
CA LEU A 36 -3.96 -12.58 1.18
C LEU A 36 -3.90 -12.94 -0.30
N ALA A 37 -4.47 -12.13 -1.20
CA ALA A 37 -4.63 -12.52 -2.59
C ALA A 37 -4.47 -11.32 -3.53
N GLY A 38 -4.51 -11.55 -4.83
CA GLY A 38 -4.62 -10.49 -5.82
C GLY A 38 -3.42 -9.57 -5.92
N GLY A 39 -3.71 -8.28 -5.97
CA GLY A 39 -2.71 -7.23 -6.13
C GLY A 39 -1.67 -7.21 -5.04
N ALA A 40 -2.06 -7.48 -3.79
CA ALA A 40 -1.15 -7.51 -2.66
C ALA A 40 -0.06 -8.60 -2.81
N VAL A 41 -0.43 -9.80 -3.25
CA VAL A 41 0.54 -10.90 -3.47
C VAL A 41 1.44 -10.60 -4.66
N ARG A 42 0.89 -10.07 -5.76
CA ARG A 42 1.69 -9.62 -6.91
C ARG A 42 2.75 -8.58 -6.48
N ASP A 43 2.33 -7.56 -5.74
CA ASP A 43 3.20 -6.46 -5.34
C ASP A 43 4.28 -6.94 -4.36
N LEU A 44 3.95 -7.81 -3.39
CA LEU A 44 4.94 -8.49 -2.54
C LEU A 44 5.95 -9.31 -3.37
N THR A 45 5.47 -10.08 -4.34
CA THR A 45 6.31 -10.97 -5.18
C THR A 45 7.22 -10.17 -6.10
N SER A 46 6.73 -9.05 -6.66
CA SER A 46 7.51 -8.17 -7.55
C SER A 46 8.46 -7.23 -6.79
N GLY A 47 8.41 -7.19 -5.45
CA GLY A 47 9.17 -6.25 -4.64
C GLY A 47 8.62 -4.81 -4.67
N SER A 48 7.42 -4.61 -5.23
CA SER A 48 6.73 -3.32 -5.24
C SER A 48 6.07 -3.02 -3.88
N PRO A 49 5.86 -1.74 -3.53
CA PRO A 49 5.10 -1.38 -2.34
C PRO A 49 3.66 -1.90 -2.41
N VAL A 50 3.19 -2.53 -1.32
CA VAL A 50 1.79 -2.98 -1.21
C VAL A 50 0.93 -1.82 -0.76
N ARG A 51 0.02 -1.35 -1.63
CA ARG A 51 -0.90 -0.26 -1.32
C ARG A 51 -2.14 -0.72 -0.58
N ASP A 52 -2.81 -1.69 -1.17
CA ASP A 52 -4.11 -2.19 -0.74
C ASP A 52 -3.98 -3.66 -0.38
N LEU A 53 -4.67 -4.08 0.67
CA LEU A 53 -4.70 -5.47 1.07
C LEU A 53 -5.96 -6.14 0.50
N ASP A 54 -5.79 -7.13 -0.36
CA ASP A 54 -6.89 -7.95 -0.87
C ASP A 54 -6.95 -9.25 -0.05
N VAL A 55 -7.99 -9.44 0.77
CA VAL A 55 -8.16 -10.64 1.57
C VAL A 55 -9.37 -11.45 1.11
N ALA A 56 -9.11 -12.70 0.77
CA ALA A 56 -10.13 -13.67 0.42
C ALA A 56 -10.51 -14.51 1.66
N VAL A 57 -11.80 -14.58 1.96
CA VAL A 57 -12.38 -15.30 3.09
C VAL A 57 -13.13 -16.53 2.58
N GLN A 58 -12.76 -17.71 3.02
CA GLN A 58 -13.54 -18.90 2.71
C GLN A 58 -14.76 -18.93 3.62
N GLY A 59 -15.83 -18.31 3.14
CA GLY A 59 -17.08 -18.04 3.86
C GLY A 59 -17.75 -16.77 3.33
N ASN A 60 -18.76 -16.27 4.01
CA ASN A 60 -19.45 -15.04 3.64
C ASN A 60 -18.81 -13.83 4.37
N ALA A 61 -18.04 -13.03 3.63
CA ALA A 61 -17.33 -11.87 4.15
C ALA A 61 -18.26 -10.78 4.71
N LEU A 62 -19.48 -10.61 4.16
CA LEU A 62 -20.44 -9.62 4.66
C LEU A 62 -20.84 -9.87 6.13
N LYS A 63 -20.73 -11.11 6.60
CA LYS A 63 -21.00 -11.45 8.02
C LYS A 63 -19.93 -10.94 8.99
N LEU A 64 -18.79 -10.48 8.49
CA LEU A 64 -17.69 -9.94 9.30
C LEU A 64 -17.88 -8.44 9.62
N LYS A 65 -18.80 -7.75 8.94
CA LYS A 65 -19.00 -6.30 9.05
C LYS A 65 -19.03 -5.79 10.49
N LYS A 66 -19.89 -6.38 11.33
CA LYS A 66 -20.07 -5.94 12.74
C LYS A 66 -18.80 -6.11 13.59
N GLU A 67 -18.07 -7.18 13.36
CA GLU A 67 -16.82 -7.45 14.08
C GLU A 67 -15.69 -6.54 13.63
N LEU A 68 -15.64 -6.25 12.33
CA LEU A 68 -14.70 -5.27 11.77
C LEU A 68 -14.94 -3.87 12.35
N GLU A 69 -16.20 -3.42 12.38
CA GLU A 69 -16.58 -2.15 13.02
C GLU A 69 -16.18 -2.10 14.51
N LYS A 70 -16.36 -3.21 15.25
CA LYS A 70 -15.94 -3.31 16.66
C LYS A 70 -14.43 -3.26 16.84
N SER A 71 -13.65 -3.72 15.87
CA SER A 71 -12.18 -3.64 15.91
C SER A 71 -11.63 -2.26 15.54
N GLY A 72 -12.51 -1.27 15.33
CA GLY A 72 -12.15 0.09 14.97
C GLY A 72 -11.97 0.31 13.45
N ALA A 73 -12.36 -0.66 12.62
CA ALA A 73 -12.33 -0.52 11.19
C ALA A 73 -13.59 0.18 10.66
N GLU A 74 -13.45 1.04 9.67
CA GLU A 74 -14.52 1.75 8.98
C GLU A 74 -14.93 0.97 7.72
N ILE A 75 -16.24 0.75 7.51
CA ILE A 75 -16.76 0.18 6.26
C ILE A 75 -17.04 1.32 5.28
N THR A 76 -16.20 1.44 4.25
CA THR A 76 -16.29 2.52 3.25
C THR A 76 -17.22 2.17 2.08
N GLY A 77 -17.57 0.90 1.90
CA GLY A 77 -18.48 0.42 0.87
C GLY A 77 -18.71 -1.09 0.91
N GLU A 78 -19.67 -1.54 0.11
CA GLU A 78 -20.05 -2.95 0.00
C GLU A 78 -20.35 -3.33 -1.45
N ASN A 79 -20.06 -4.59 -1.80
CA ASN A 79 -20.40 -5.19 -3.09
C ASN A 79 -21.12 -6.53 -2.83
N GLU A 80 -22.43 -6.47 -2.65
CA GLU A 80 -23.25 -7.64 -2.30
C GLU A 80 -23.14 -8.81 -3.29
N PRO A 81 -23.16 -8.60 -4.63
CA PRO A 81 -23.05 -9.68 -5.60
C PRO A 81 -21.76 -10.50 -5.46
N PHE A 82 -20.68 -9.89 -5.00
CA PHE A 82 -19.40 -10.54 -4.78
C PHE A 82 -19.11 -10.79 -3.30
N GLN A 83 -20.07 -10.49 -2.41
CA GLN A 83 -19.94 -10.64 -0.96
C GLN A 83 -18.63 -10.01 -0.46
N GLN A 84 -18.39 -8.75 -0.81
CA GLN A 84 -17.14 -8.01 -0.59
C GLN A 84 -17.42 -6.76 0.24
N LEU A 85 -16.54 -6.49 1.19
CA LEU A 85 -16.49 -5.27 2.00
C LEU A 85 -15.26 -4.46 1.62
N PHE A 86 -15.43 -3.15 1.47
CA PHE A 86 -14.34 -2.19 1.40
C PHE A 86 -14.14 -1.61 2.79
N VAL A 87 -12.96 -1.79 3.34
CA VAL A 87 -12.67 -1.53 4.76
C VAL A 87 -11.46 -0.62 4.87
N ARG A 88 -11.51 0.33 5.81
CA ARG A 88 -10.37 1.13 6.23
C ARG A 88 -10.05 0.82 7.68
N PHE A 89 -8.85 0.33 7.94
CA PHE A 89 -8.32 0.10 9.29
C PHE A 89 -7.57 1.33 9.83
N PRO A 90 -7.37 1.42 11.16
CA PRO A 90 -6.49 2.42 11.76
C PRO A 90 -5.11 2.44 11.09
N GLY A 91 -4.51 3.63 10.99
CA GLY A 91 -3.27 3.82 10.20
C GLY A 91 -3.52 3.91 8.71
N ASN A 92 -4.77 4.21 8.33
CA ASN A 92 -5.22 4.42 6.95
C ASN A 92 -5.03 3.22 6.00
N VAL A 93 -5.05 2.01 6.55
CA VAL A 93 -4.89 0.78 5.76
C VAL A 93 -6.19 0.47 5.03
N ARG A 94 -6.16 0.53 3.71
CA ARG A 94 -7.26 0.07 2.87
C ARG A 94 -7.19 -1.44 2.68
N MET A 95 -8.33 -2.10 2.86
CA MET A 95 -8.45 -3.54 2.70
C MET A 95 -9.76 -3.90 2.00
N GLU A 96 -9.69 -4.77 1.02
CA GLU A 96 -10.84 -5.43 0.42
C GLU A 96 -10.99 -6.83 1.01
N VAL A 97 -12.12 -7.07 1.69
CA VAL A 97 -12.42 -8.37 2.31
C VAL A 97 -13.54 -9.02 1.53
N GLY A 98 -13.20 -9.98 0.68
CA GLY A 98 -14.14 -10.66 -0.22
C GLY A 98 -14.27 -12.15 0.05
N SER A 99 -15.45 -12.71 -0.25
CA SER A 99 -15.69 -14.16 -0.18
C SER A 99 -14.96 -14.90 -1.30
N THR A 100 -14.48 -16.11 -1.03
CA THR A 100 -14.01 -17.00 -2.10
C THR A 100 -15.20 -17.53 -2.90
N LEU A 101 -15.19 -17.28 -4.22
CA LEU A 101 -16.32 -17.55 -5.09
C LEU A 101 -15.87 -18.26 -6.38
N SER A 102 -16.72 -19.11 -6.94
CA SER A 102 -16.72 -19.42 -8.36
C SER A 102 -17.69 -18.50 -9.09
N VAL A 103 -17.37 -18.13 -10.32
CA VAL A 103 -18.17 -17.20 -11.10
C VAL A 103 -18.44 -17.81 -12.48
N GLN A 104 -19.69 -17.77 -12.91
CA GLN A 104 -20.12 -18.14 -14.26
C GLN A 104 -20.71 -16.90 -14.94
N TYR A 105 -20.51 -16.79 -16.24
CA TYR A 105 -21.04 -15.69 -17.05
C TYR A 105 -22.05 -16.21 -18.07
N PRO A 106 -23.33 -16.40 -17.72
CA PRO A 106 -24.37 -16.83 -18.68
C PRO A 106 -24.55 -15.84 -19.83
N LYS A 107 -24.22 -14.57 -19.59
CA LYS A 107 -24.16 -13.49 -20.58
C LYS A 107 -22.96 -12.59 -20.27
N PRO A 108 -22.32 -11.96 -21.27
CA PRO A 108 -21.25 -11.00 -21.06
C PRO A 108 -21.58 -9.95 -20.00
N GLY A 109 -20.69 -9.73 -19.05
CA GLY A 109 -20.85 -8.76 -17.96
C GLY A 109 -21.97 -9.09 -16.96
N ARG A 110 -22.52 -10.32 -16.96
CA ARG A 110 -23.59 -10.78 -16.05
C ARG A 110 -23.10 -11.97 -15.22
N PRO A 111 -22.33 -11.75 -14.15
CA PRO A 111 -21.82 -12.82 -13.30
C PRO A 111 -22.93 -13.47 -12.46
N VAL A 112 -22.80 -14.79 -12.29
CA VAL A 112 -23.52 -15.57 -11.28
C VAL A 112 -22.48 -16.20 -10.37
N THR A 113 -22.54 -15.87 -9.09
CA THR A 113 -21.55 -16.27 -8.09
C THR A 113 -22.05 -17.45 -7.26
N LYS A 114 -21.12 -18.32 -6.84
CA LYS A 114 -21.34 -19.39 -5.86
C LYS A 114 -20.15 -19.46 -4.91
N ALA A 115 -20.39 -19.82 -3.65
CA ALA A 115 -19.29 -20.06 -2.71
C ALA A 115 -18.39 -21.19 -3.23
N ALA A 116 -17.08 -21.01 -3.12
CA ALA A 116 -16.07 -21.92 -3.65
C ALA A 116 -14.82 -21.97 -2.77
N ALA A 117 -13.94 -22.94 -3.02
CA ALA A 117 -12.61 -22.98 -2.41
C ALA A 117 -11.69 -21.93 -3.04
N ILE A 118 -10.60 -21.59 -2.33
CA ILE A 118 -9.64 -20.57 -2.79
C ILE A 118 -9.08 -20.87 -4.19
N LEU A 119 -8.76 -22.11 -4.51
CA LEU A 119 -8.21 -22.46 -5.83
C LEU A 119 -9.19 -22.19 -7.00
N GLU A 120 -10.49 -22.31 -6.76
CA GLU A 120 -11.50 -21.93 -7.75
C GLU A 120 -11.64 -20.40 -7.83
N ASP A 121 -11.54 -19.71 -6.70
CA ASP A 121 -11.54 -18.24 -6.67
C ASP A 121 -10.36 -17.67 -7.47
N LEU A 122 -9.18 -18.25 -7.36
CA LEU A 122 -8.02 -17.82 -8.14
C LEU A 122 -8.24 -17.99 -9.66
N ARG A 123 -8.90 -19.08 -10.08
CA ARG A 123 -9.17 -19.35 -11.51
C ARG A 123 -10.21 -18.43 -12.15
N ARG A 124 -11.02 -17.71 -11.36
CA ARG A 124 -11.99 -16.73 -11.87
C ARG A 124 -11.41 -15.34 -12.06
N ARG A 125 -10.19 -15.08 -11.57
CA ARG A 125 -9.56 -13.74 -11.59
C ARG A 125 -9.24 -13.31 -13.03
N ASP A 126 -8.79 -12.08 -13.16
CA ASP A 126 -8.51 -11.45 -14.45
C ASP A 126 -7.20 -11.95 -15.07
N PHE A 127 -6.07 -11.71 -14.39
CA PHE A 127 -4.72 -12.01 -14.86
C PHE A 127 -4.02 -12.96 -13.90
N THR A 128 -3.14 -13.81 -14.46
CA THR A 128 -2.37 -14.81 -13.72
C THR A 128 -1.57 -14.19 -12.56
N ALA A 129 -0.94 -13.03 -12.80
CA ALA A 129 -0.22 -12.28 -11.77
C ALA A 129 -1.10 -11.81 -10.59
N ASN A 130 -2.42 -11.72 -10.77
CA ASN A 130 -3.38 -11.42 -9.72
C ASN A 130 -4.11 -12.68 -9.20
N ALA A 131 -3.81 -13.86 -9.76
CA ALA A 131 -4.47 -15.13 -9.45
C ALA A 131 -3.62 -16.00 -8.51
N MET A 132 -2.98 -15.36 -7.55
CA MET A 132 -2.17 -15.97 -6.51
C MET A 132 -2.73 -15.64 -5.13
N ALA A 133 -2.42 -16.48 -4.14
CA ALA A 133 -2.80 -16.26 -2.75
C ALA A 133 -1.73 -16.76 -1.78
N LEU A 134 -1.62 -16.08 -0.64
CA LEU A 134 -0.82 -16.49 0.52
C LEU A 134 -1.76 -16.87 1.66
N SER A 135 -1.56 -18.03 2.25
CA SER A 135 -2.32 -18.42 3.43
C SER A 135 -1.98 -17.52 4.62
N LEU A 136 -3.01 -17.00 5.29
CA LEU A 136 -2.90 -16.25 6.54
C LEU A 136 -3.27 -17.10 7.76
N ASN A 137 -3.47 -18.41 7.59
CA ASN A 137 -3.95 -19.33 8.61
C ASN A 137 -2.80 -19.95 9.40
N GLU A 138 -3.05 -20.31 10.67
CA GLU A 138 -2.09 -21.06 11.48
C GLU A 138 -1.73 -22.39 10.80
N GLY A 139 -0.48 -22.81 10.93
CA GLY A 139 0.03 -24.06 10.32
C GLY A 139 0.30 -23.99 8.82
N SER A 140 -0.20 -22.95 8.12
CA SER A 140 0.08 -22.72 6.69
C SER A 140 0.41 -21.27 6.37
N TYR A 141 0.74 -20.45 7.36
CA TYR A 141 1.08 -19.05 7.20
C TYR A 141 2.22 -18.85 6.20
N GLY A 142 2.02 -17.94 5.24
CA GLY A 142 3.00 -17.67 4.18
C GLY A 142 3.05 -18.71 3.05
N LEU A 143 2.22 -19.79 3.09
CA LEU A 143 2.16 -20.75 1.99
C LEU A 143 1.58 -20.11 0.74
N LEU A 144 2.38 -20.08 -0.35
CA LEU A 144 1.94 -19.58 -1.65
C LEU A 144 1.07 -20.61 -2.38
N MET A 145 -0.03 -20.13 -2.93
CA MET A 145 -0.88 -20.84 -3.89
C MET A 145 -0.85 -20.08 -5.22
N ASP A 146 -0.18 -20.68 -6.20
CA ASP A 146 -0.06 -20.16 -7.58
C ASP A 146 -0.44 -21.24 -8.59
N PRO A 147 -1.73 -21.53 -8.77
CA PRO A 147 -2.18 -22.60 -9.66
C PRO A 147 -2.01 -22.27 -11.15
N LEU A 148 -1.65 -21.04 -11.50
CA LEU A 148 -1.60 -20.54 -12.88
C LEU A 148 -0.22 -20.01 -13.27
N ASN A 149 0.80 -20.25 -12.43
CA ASN A 149 2.17 -19.81 -12.64
C ASN A 149 2.30 -18.28 -12.80
N GLY A 150 1.58 -17.53 -11.96
CA GLY A 150 1.59 -16.07 -11.95
C GLY A 150 2.96 -15.49 -11.59
N VAL A 151 3.76 -16.18 -10.77
CA VAL A 151 5.13 -15.77 -10.43
C VAL A 151 5.98 -15.61 -11.68
N ALA A 152 5.92 -16.57 -12.63
CA ALA A 152 6.69 -16.47 -13.88
C ALA A 152 6.24 -15.28 -14.73
N ASP A 153 4.94 -14.97 -14.78
CA ASP A 153 4.44 -13.82 -15.52
C ASP A 153 4.84 -12.49 -14.85
N ILE A 154 5.00 -12.47 -13.53
CA ILE A 154 5.57 -11.31 -12.79
C ILE A 154 7.05 -11.12 -13.16
N GLU A 155 7.84 -12.18 -13.16
CA GLU A 155 9.26 -12.16 -13.53
C GLU A 155 9.45 -11.66 -14.97
N ASN A 156 8.57 -12.11 -15.88
CA ASN A 156 8.54 -11.67 -17.29
C ASN A 156 7.94 -10.27 -17.49
N ARG A 157 7.30 -9.70 -16.45
CA ARG A 157 6.54 -8.43 -16.54
C ARG A 157 5.43 -8.49 -17.58
N GLU A 158 4.71 -9.58 -17.61
CA GLU A 158 3.61 -9.84 -18.55
C GLU A 158 2.25 -9.87 -17.86
N LEU A 159 1.26 -9.35 -18.55
CA LEU A 159 -0.17 -9.48 -18.20
C LEU A 159 -0.77 -10.61 -19.05
N ARG A 160 -0.94 -11.77 -18.44
CA ARG A 160 -1.57 -12.95 -19.07
C ARG A 160 -2.98 -13.12 -18.54
N LEU A 161 -3.95 -13.23 -19.44
CA LEU A 161 -5.35 -13.45 -19.11
C LEU A 161 -5.56 -14.89 -18.58
N VAL A 162 -6.27 -15.04 -17.46
CA VAL A 162 -6.55 -16.36 -16.86
C VAL A 162 -7.45 -17.21 -17.75
N SER A 163 -8.60 -16.67 -18.18
CA SER A 163 -9.54 -17.35 -19.06
C SER A 163 -9.37 -16.89 -20.51
N ASN A 164 -9.34 -17.83 -21.45
CA ASN A 164 -9.33 -17.51 -22.88
C ASN A 164 -10.53 -16.65 -23.32
N TYR A 165 -11.62 -16.70 -22.59
CA TYR A 165 -12.86 -15.95 -22.84
C TYR A 165 -13.01 -14.75 -21.90
N GLY A 166 -11.99 -14.45 -21.07
CA GLY A 166 -12.07 -13.50 -19.98
C GLY A 166 -12.52 -12.09 -20.36
N PHE A 167 -12.20 -11.61 -21.57
CA PHE A 167 -12.68 -10.32 -22.08
C PHE A 167 -14.11 -10.35 -22.59
N ILE A 168 -14.62 -11.53 -22.99
CA ILE A 168 -16.03 -11.72 -23.34
C ILE A 168 -16.86 -11.88 -22.07
N GLU A 169 -16.39 -12.72 -21.15
CA GLU A 169 -17.03 -13.00 -19.86
C GLU A 169 -17.21 -11.73 -19.05
N ASP A 170 -16.12 -11.00 -18.87
CA ASP A 170 -16.07 -9.79 -18.06
C ASP A 170 -15.31 -8.67 -18.80
N PRO A 171 -16.00 -7.88 -19.64
CA PRO A 171 -15.36 -6.89 -20.50
C PRO A 171 -14.61 -5.77 -19.78
N VAL A 172 -14.90 -5.52 -18.49
CA VAL A 172 -14.16 -4.56 -17.69
C VAL A 172 -12.67 -4.92 -17.58
N ARG A 173 -12.32 -6.21 -17.73
CA ARG A 173 -10.92 -6.68 -17.74
C ARG A 173 -10.09 -6.05 -18.85
N MET A 174 -10.72 -5.55 -19.94
CA MET A 174 -10.01 -4.79 -20.98
C MET A 174 -9.51 -3.44 -20.45
N VAL A 175 -10.35 -2.73 -19.71
CA VAL A 175 -9.96 -1.48 -19.04
C VAL A 175 -8.87 -1.76 -17.99
N ARG A 176 -9.03 -2.82 -17.19
CA ARG A 176 -8.06 -3.26 -16.19
C ARG A 176 -6.71 -3.62 -16.81
N ALA A 177 -6.70 -4.31 -17.97
CA ALA A 177 -5.48 -4.62 -18.70
C ALA A 177 -4.71 -3.36 -19.07
N ALA A 178 -5.39 -2.36 -19.64
CA ALA A 178 -4.78 -1.08 -20.00
C ALA A 178 -4.31 -0.30 -18.76
N ARG A 179 -5.11 -0.31 -17.67
CA ARG A 179 -4.75 0.34 -16.40
C ARG A 179 -3.50 -0.30 -15.78
N PHE A 180 -3.45 -1.62 -15.68
CA PHE A 180 -2.29 -2.33 -15.16
C PHE A 180 -1.06 -2.19 -16.05
N ALA A 181 -1.20 -2.24 -17.37
CA ALA A 181 -0.11 -1.98 -18.29
C ALA A 181 0.50 -0.57 -18.06
N ALA A 182 -0.36 0.45 -17.92
CA ALA A 182 0.08 1.81 -17.61
C ALA A 182 0.72 1.93 -16.21
N ARG A 183 0.10 1.31 -15.17
CA ARG A 183 0.58 1.34 -13.79
C ARG A 183 1.92 0.62 -13.63
N LEU A 184 1.99 -0.63 -14.06
CA LEU A 184 3.14 -1.51 -13.82
C LEU A 184 4.26 -1.33 -14.85
N GLY A 185 3.95 -0.76 -16.01
CA GLY A 185 4.87 -0.70 -17.15
C GLY A 185 5.07 -2.06 -17.80
N TRP A 186 4.11 -2.99 -17.61
CA TRP A 186 4.16 -4.34 -18.17
C TRP A 186 3.45 -4.40 -19.51
N GLN A 187 3.75 -5.44 -20.27
CA GLN A 187 3.10 -5.69 -21.56
C GLN A 187 2.06 -6.81 -21.44
N MET A 188 1.07 -6.79 -22.31
CA MET A 188 0.17 -7.92 -22.43
C MET A 188 0.89 -9.06 -23.18
N GLU A 189 0.77 -10.29 -22.68
CA GLU A 189 1.21 -11.49 -23.39
C GLU A 189 0.54 -11.54 -24.78
N GLU A 190 1.23 -12.07 -25.80
CA GLU A 190 0.82 -11.98 -27.21
C GLU A 190 -0.63 -12.46 -27.46
N LYS A 191 -1.00 -13.62 -26.92
CA LYS A 191 -2.37 -14.14 -27.07
C LYS A 191 -3.40 -13.30 -26.35
N THR A 192 -3.02 -12.74 -25.20
CA THR A 192 -3.85 -11.80 -24.44
C THR A 192 -4.04 -10.51 -25.22
N ARG A 193 -2.97 -9.98 -25.83
CA ARG A 193 -3.04 -8.81 -26.71
C ARG A 193 -3.95 -9.06 -27.90
N GLY A 194 -3.82 -10.20 -28.59
CA GLY A 194 -4.69 -10.55 -29.72
C GLY A 194 -6.17 -10.60 -29.33
N ARG A 195 -6.50 -11.19 -28.16
CA ARG A 195 -7.88 -11.20 -27.65
C ARG A 195 -8.38 -9.81 -27.25
N TYR A 196 -7.49 -8.98 -26.71
CA TYR A 196 -7.79 -7.60 -26.34
C TYR A 196 -8.17 -6.76 -27.57
N GLU A 197 -7.38 -6.83 -28.65
CA GLU A 197 -7.69 -6.11 -29.90
C GLU A 197 -8.98 -6.63 -30.54
N THR A 198 -9.22 -7.95 -30.54
CA THR A 198 -10.49 -8.53 -30.94
C THR A 198 -11.64 -7.94 -30.13
N GLY A 199 -11.53 -7.92 -28.81
CA GLY A 199 -12.57 -7.36 -27.93
C GLY A 199 -12.84 -5.86 -28.15
N LYS A 200 -11.81 -5.09 -28.52
CA LYS A 200 -11.98 -3.67 -28.92
C LYS A 200 -12.78 -3.57 -30.22
N THR A 201 -12.43 -4.37 -31.21
CA THR A 201 -13.07 -4.38 -32.52
C THR A 201 -14.53 -4.81 -32.44
N GLU A 202 -14.80 -5.88 -31.69
CA GLU A 202 -16.15 -6.43 -31.48
C GLU A 202 -16.98 -5.63 -30.45
N GLY A 203 -16.36 -4.66 -29.78
CA GLY A 203 -17.05 -3.77 -28.85
C GLY A 203 -17.54 -4.44 -27.57
N TYR A 204 -16.86 -5.47 -27.04
CA TYR A 204 -17.26 -6.21 -25.84
C TYR A 204 -17.51 -5.30 -24.64
N ILE A 205 -16.81 -4.17 -24.56
CA ILE A 205 -16.94 -3.20 -23.46
C ILE A 205 -18.37 -2.66 -23.26
N ALA A 206 -19.25 -2.80 -24.26
CA ALA A 206 -20.64 -2.38 -24.15
C ALA A 206 -21.41 -3.14 -23.05
N ALA A 207 -20.97 -4.34 -22.68
CA ALA A 207 -21.57 -5.13 -21.60
C ALA A 207 -21.07 -4.76 -20.19
N MET A 208 -20.13 -3.81 -20.05
CA MET A 208 -19.65 -3.31 -18.75
C MET A 208 -20.78 -2.67 -17.96
N SER A 209 -20.96 -3.09 -16.70
CA SER A 209 -21.99 -2.55 -15.82
C SER A 209 -21.64 -1.13 -15.33
N ALA A 210 -22.66 -0.39 -14.85
CA ALA A 210 -22.45 0.93 -14.26
C ALA A 210 -21.57 0.85 -12.98
N PHE A 211 -21.72 -0.20 -12.16
CA PHE A 211 -20.88 -0.44 -10.98
C PHE A 211 -19.40 -0.63 -11.38
N GLN A 212 -19.12 -1.52 -12.33
CA GLN A 212 -17.77 -1.77 -12.83
C GLN A 212 -17.13 -0.53 -13.41
N ARG A 213 -17.88 0.26 -14.17
CA ARG A 213 -17.42 1.53 -14.71
C ARG A 213 -17.05 2.50 -13.61
N GLY A 214 -17.92 2.66 -12.60
CA GLY A 214 -17.66 3.54 -11.45
C GLY A 214 -16.44 3.07 -10.66
N TYR A 215 -16.32 1.76 -10.43
CA TYR A 215 -15.19 1.17 -9.72
C TYR A 215 -13.86 1.44 -10.43
N GLU A 216 -13.73 1.12 -11.72
CA GLU A 216 -12.49 1.36 -12.47
C GLU A 216 -12.18 2.86 -12.64
N THR A 217 -13.22 3.71 -12.63
CA THR A 217 -13.03 5.18 -12.65
C THR A 217 -12.49 5.70 -11.31
N GLU A 218 -12.99 5.17 -10.20
CA GLU A 218 -12.50 5.48 -8.85
C GLU A 218 -11.07 4.99 -8.66
N GLU A 219 -10.74 3.78 -9.14
CA GLU A 219 -9.40 3.20 -9.06
C GLU A 219 -8.30 4.08 -9.70
N ILE A 220 -8.64 4.88 -10.72
CA ILE A 220 -7.69 5.84 -11.29
C ILE A 220 -7.21 6.86 -10.25
N VAL A 221 -8.12 7.29 -9.36
CA VAL A 221 -7.79 8.27 -8.32
C VAL A 221 -6.89 7.64 -7.24
N HIS A 222 -7.01 6.34 -7.04
CA HIS A 222 -6.20 5.60 -6.07
C HIS A 222 -4.82 5.19 -6.60
N GLU A 223 -4.52 5.46 -7.87
CA GLU A 223 -3.19 5.14 -8.41
C GLU A 223 -2.10 6.07 -7.84
N GLU A 224 -0.88 5.57 -7.72
CA GLU A 224 0.28 6.35 -7.29
C GLU A 224 0.61 7.48 -8.29
N ASP A 225 0.54 7.16 -9.59
CA ASP A 225 0.62 8.15 -10.68
C ASP A 225 -0.65 8.10 -11.54
N PRO A 226 -1.72 8.78 -11.09
CA PRO A 226 -3.00 8.78 -11.79
C PRO A 226 -2.92 9.42 -13.18
N LEU A 227 -2.02 10.39 -13.39
CA LEU A 227 -1.85 11.03 -14.70
C LEU A 227 -1.26 10.06 -15.73
N ARG A 228 -0.30 9.24 -15.35
CA ARG A 228 0.28 8.20 -16.20
C ARG A 228 -0.79 7.20 -16.61
N VAL A 229 -1.59 6.76 -15.66
CA VAL A 229 -2.70 5.83 -15.92
C VAL A 229 -3.77 6.45 -16.81
N MET A 230 -4.19 7.69 -16.53
CA MET A 230 -5.15 8.41 -17.37
C MET A 230 -4.67 8.52 -18.83
N ARG A 231 -3.41 8.90 -19.04
CA ARG A 231 -2.81 9.00 -20.39
C ARG A 231 -2.79 7.64 -21.09
N GLY A 232 -2.46 6.56 -20.38
CA GLY A 232 -2.53 5.20 -20.92
C GLY A 232 -3.95 4.80 -21.33
N LEU A 233 -4.92 5.08 -20.48
CA LEU A 233 -6.33 4.83 -20.78
C LEU A 233 -6.89 5.74 -21.89
N GLU A 234 -6.41 6.97 -22.01
CA GLU A 234 -6.74 7.88 -23.13
C GLU A 234 -6.20 7.35 -24.46
N ALA A 235 -4.94 6.90 -24.49
CA ALA A 235 -4.31 6.33 -25.68
C ALA A 235 -5.07 5.10 -26.20
N GLU A 236 -5.58 4.28 -25.29
CA GLU A 236 -6.41 3.10 -25.60
C GLU A 236 -7.90 3.44 -25.87
N GLY A 237 -8.31 4.70 -25.65
CA GLY A 237 -9.70 5.18 -25.86
C GLY A 237 -10.67 4.87 -24.71
N TRP A 238 -10.19 4.31 -23.58
CA TRP A 238 -11.04 3.88 -22.47
C TRP A 238 -11.60 5.03 -21.65
N MET A 239 -10.89 6.16 -21.51
CA MET A 239 -11.41 7.31 -20.76
C MET A 239 -12.76 7.80 -21.28
N LYS A 240 -12.99 7.74 -22.62
CA LYS A 240 -14.29 8.06 -23.24
C LYS A 240 -15.42 7.14 -22.82
N LYS A 241 -15.11 5.89 -22.44
CA LYS A 241 -16.08 4.90 -21.95
C LYS A 241 -16.30 4.95 -20.46
N LEU A 242 -15.26 5.32 -19.69
CA LEU A 242 -15.31 5.45 -18.24
C LEU A 242 -15.98 6.78 -17.82
N ALA A 243 -15.39 7.89 -18.21
CA ALA A 243 -15.81 9.24 -17.83
C ALA A 243 -15.53 10.23 -18.97
N PRO A 244 -16.44 10.40 -19.95
CA PRO A 244 -16.20 11.22 -21.15
C PRO A 244 -15.81 12.69 -20.86
N ALA A 245 -16.29 13.24 -19.75
CA ALA A 245 -15.99 14.60 -19.33
C ALA A 245 -14.60 14.74 -18.66
N TRP A 246 -13.93 13.63 -18.32
CA TRP A 246 -12.68 13.63 -17.56
C TRP A 246 -11.49 13.23 -18.45
N SER A 247 -10.44 14.04 -18.41
CA SER A 247 -9.23 13.81 -19.19
C SER A 247 -8.00 14.39 -18.48
N SER A 248 -6.82 13.86 -18.79
CA SER A 248 -5.54 14.26 -18.17
C SER A 248 -5.20 15.74 -18.36
N VAL A 249 -5.66 16.38 -19.46
CA VAL A 249 -5.44 17.82 -19.71
C VAL A 249 -6.23 18.72 -18.76
N LYS A 250 -7.23 18.20 -18.07
CA LYS A 250 -8.03 18.93 -17.08
C LYS A 250 -7.40 18.97 -15.70
N ALA A 251 -6.33 18.22 -15.49
CA ALA A 251 -5.60 18.22 -14.23
C ALA A 251 -4.75 19.47 -14.03
N ASN A 252 -4.49 19.80 -12.77
CA ASN A 252 -3.50 20.78 -12.35
C ASN A 252 -2.18 20.03 -12.03
N VAL A 253 -1.35 19.87 -13.05
CA VAL A 253 -0.11 19.09 -12.95
C VAL A 253 0.86 19.68 -11.92
N ALA A 254 0.98 21.01 -11.87
CA ALA A 254 1.92 21.68 -10.97
C ALA A 254 1.54 21.46 -9.49
N GLU A 255 0.25 21.44 -9.15
CA GLU A 255 -0.18 21.14 -7.78
C GLU A 255 -0.07 19.64 -7.45
N LEU A 256 -0.24 18.76 -8.44
CA LEU A 256 0.00 17.31 -8.25
C LEU A 256 1.48 17.01 -7.96
N GLU A 257 2.41 17.74 -8.59
CA GLU A 257 3.84 17.62 -8.27
C GLU A 257 4.15 18.08 -6.83
N LYS A 258 3.58 19.21 -6.40
CA LYS A 258 3.72 19.67 -5.02
C LYS A 258 3.14 18.67 -4.01
N LEU A 259 1.99 18.07 -4.33
CA LEU A 259 1.39 17.04 -3.49
C LEU A 259 2.32 15.83 -3.35
N ARG A 260 2.93 15.38 -4.47
CA ARG A 260 3.86 14.25 -4.48
C ARG A 260 5.12 14.55 -3.65
N GLU A 261 5.69 15.74 -3.81
CA GLU A 261 6.84 16.20 -3.05
C GLU A 261 6.53 16.26 -1.55
N ALA A 262 5.40 16.86 -1.18
CA ALA A 262 4.96 16.92 0.22
C ALA A 262 4.73 15.53 0.82
N HIS A 263 4.11 14.62 0.07
CA HIS A 263 3.88 13.23 0.50
C HIS A 263 5.20 12.50 0.76
N MET A 264 6.16 12.60 -0.16
CA MET A 264 7.49 12.00 0.00
C MET A 264 8.21 12.52 1.26
N HIS A 265 8.18 13.84 1.49
CA HIS A 265 8.77 14.43 2.68
C HIS A 265 8.10 13.95 3.98
N LEU A 266 6.77 13.82 3.97
CA LEU A 266 6.02 13.31 5.14
C LEU A 266 6.35 11.84 5.41
N GLN A 267 6.43 11.00 4.39
CA GLN A 267 6.83 9.59 4.52
C GLN A 267 8.23 9.43 5.13
N MET A 268 9.19 10.29 4.74
CA MET A 268 10.52 10.30 5.35
C MET A 268 10.49 10.62 6.85
N GLN A 269 9.46 11.31 7.33
CA GLN A 269 9.25 11.60 8.76
C GLN A 269 8.30 10.61 9.45
N GLY A 270 7.91 9.52 8.78
CA GLY A 270 7.04 8.48 9.33
C GLY A 270 5.54 8.81 9.29
N ILE A 271 5.13 9.83 8.52
CA ILE A 271 3.71 10.14 8.28
C ILE A 271 3.32 9.63 6.90
N ASP A 272 2.57 8.54 6.87
CA ASP A 272 2.08 7.92 5.64
C ASP A 272 0.60 8.29 5.42
N ALA A 273 0.34 9.14 4.42
CA ALA A 273 -0.99 9.64 4.08
C ALA A 273 -1.51 9.01 2.78
N ASP A 274 -2.80 8.68 2.71
CA ASP A 274 -3.44 8.35 1.44
C ASP A 274 -3.60 9.62 0.59
N THR A 275 -2.94 9.65 -0.55
CA THR A 275 -2.98 10.80 -1.47
C THR A 275 -4.28 10.92 -2.24
N SER A 276 -5.10 9.86 -2.29
CA SER A 276 -6.24 9.73 -3.23
C SER A 276 -7.26 10.86 -3.09
N ALA A 277 -7.67 11.18 -1.86
CA ALA A 277 -8.64 12.25 -1.62
C ALA A 277 -8.08 13.64 -1.98
N ALA A 278 -6.79 13.87 -1.78
CA ALA A 278 -6.10 15.10 -2.13
C ALA A 278 -5.84 15.22 -3.65
N GLN A 279 -5.62 14.11 -4.34
CA GLN A 279 -5.40 14.07 -5.80
C GLN A 279 -6.67 14.41 -6.59
N PHE A 280 -7.84 13.95 -6.12
CA PHE A 280 -9.09 14.08 -6.88
C PHE A 280 -9.42 15.52 -7.30
N PRO A 281 -9.42 16.56 -6.42
CA PRO A 281 -9.68 17.92 -6.84
C PRO A 281 -8.63 18.46 -7.80
N LEU A 282 -7.38 17.99 -7.72
CA LEU A 282 -6.31 18.40 -8.61
C LEU A 282 -6.43 17.75 -10.01
N LEU A 283 -6.87 16.50 -10.07
CA LEU A 283 -7.15 15.78 -11.31
C LEU A 283 -8.38 16.33 -12.05
N THR A 284 -9.30 16.96 -11.32
CA THR A 284 -10.56 17.51 -11.84
C THR A 284 -10.57 19.04 -11.89
N ALA A 285 -9.43 19.71 -11.67
CA ALA A 285 -9.30 21.14 -11.44
C ALA A 285 -9.92 22.04 -12.55
N LYS A 286 -9.93 21.55 -13.80
CA LYS A 286 -10.49 22.27 -14.95
C LYS A 286 -11.81 21.66 -15.44
N MET A 287 -12.50 20.89 -14.59
CA MET A 287 -13.83 20.34 -14.87
C MET A 287 -14.93 21.26 -14.35
N GLY A 288 -16.09 21.21 -14.99
CA GLY A 288 -17.28 21.89 -14.47
C GLY A 288 -17.79 21.22 -13.18
N SER A 289 -18.36 21.98 -12.25
CA SER A 289 -18.87 21.45 -10.98
C SER A 289 -19.93 20.35 -11.16
N LYS A 290 -20.75 20.43 -12.20
CA LYS A 290 -21.74 19.40 -12.55
C LYS A 290 -21.05 18.08 -12.91
N ASP A 291 -20.01 18.12 -13.75
CA ASP A 291 -19.28 16.94 -14.21
C ASP A 291 -18.54 16.30 -13.03
N VAL A 292 -17.93 17.11 -12.14
CA VAL A 292 -17.28 16.62 -10.91
C VAL A 292 -18.30 15.93 -10.01
N SER A 293 -19.48 16.51 -9.82
CA SER A 293 -20.54 15.93 -9.00
C SER A 293 -21.08 14.62 -9.60
N GLU A 294 -21.17 14.50 -10.93
CA GLU A 294 -21.57 13.31 -11.62
C GLU A 294 -20.51 12.21 -11.48
N LEU A 295 -19.23 12.59 -11.61
CA LEU A 295 -18.10 11.68 -11.42
C LEU A 295 -18.10 11.09 -9.99
N LYS A 296 -18.23 11.92 -8.94
CA LYS A 296 -18.35 11.47 -7.55
C LYS A 296 -19.54 10.53 -7.32
N ARG A 297 -20.69 10.81 -7.95
CA ARG A 297 -21.87 9.94 -7.84
C ARG A 297 -21.66 8.55 -8.43
N SER A 298 -20.78 8.42 -9.43
CA SER A 298 -20.45 7.14 -10.05
C SER A 298 -19.59 6.24 -9.17
N PHE A 299 -18.86 6.79 -8.20
CA PHE A 299 -17.97 6.04 -7.32
C PHE A 299 -18.74 5.11 -6.39
N PRO A 300 -18.35 3.83 -6.28
CA PRO A 300 -19.05 2.88 -5.41
C PRO A 300 -18.75 3.06 -3.93
N ARG A 301 -17.52 3.49 -3.56
CA ARG A 301 -17.10 3.68 -2.17
C ARG A 301 -17.56 5.05 -1.66
N LYS A 302 -18.71 5.10 -1.01
CA LYS A 302 -19.28 6.36 -0.50
C LYS A 302 -18.46 7.00 0.61
N GLY A 303 -17.75 6.19 1.40
CA GLY A 303 -16.77 6.67 2.37
C GLY A 303 -15.68 7.51 1.72
N PHE A 304 -15.14 7.07 0.58
CA PHE A 304 -14.15 7.84 -0.18
C PHE A 304 -14.70 9.18 -0.70
N VAL A 305 -15.93 9.20 -1.19
CA VAL A 305 -16.58 10.45 -1.61
C VAL A 305 -16.72 11.42 -0.43
N ALA A 306 -17.12 10.92 0.74
CA ALA A 306 -17.22 11.74 1.95
C ALA A 306 -15.84 12.28 2.38
N GLU A 307 -14.79 11.50 2.23
CA GLU A 307 -13.43 11.93 2.51
C GLU A 307 -12.98 13.07 1.59
N ILE A 308 -13.19 12.96 0.27
CA ILE A 308 -12.92 14.04 -0.69
C ILE A 308 -13.66 15.33 -0.27
N ASP A 309 -14.93 15.20 0.18
CA ASP A 309 -15.76 16.35 0.54
C ASP A 309 -15.34 17.00 1.87
N HIS A 310 -14.71 16.26 2.75
CA HIS A 310 -14.34 16.72 4.10
C HIS A 310 -12.89 17.19 4.21
N LEU A 311 -11.97 16.69 3.37
CA LEU A 311 -10.54 16.89 3.49
C LEU A 311 -10.12 18.36 3.57
N GLU A 312 -10.68 19.23 2.73
CA GLU A 312 -10.38 20.66 2.74
C GLU A 312 -10.75 21.33 4.08
N ARG A 313 -11.91 20.95 4.65
CA ARG A 313 -12.35 21.48 5.94
C ARG A 313 -11.44 21.00 7.08
N GLU A 314 -11.09 19.73 7.07
CA GLU A 314 -10.18 19.11 8.05
C GLU A 314 -8.79 19.72 7.96
N GLY A 315 -8.26 19.91 6.74
CA GLY A 315 -6.99 20.58 6.52
C GLY A 315 -6.98 22.02 7.01
N LYS A 316 -8.04 22.78 6.77
CA LYS A 316 -8.17 24.17 7.31
C LYS A 316 -8.21 24.21 8.84
N HIS A 317 -8.91 23.26 9.45
CA HIS A 317 -8.93 23.12 10.92
C HIS A 317 -7.54 22.83 11.44
N PHE A 318 -6.86 21.84 10.88
CA PHE A 318 -5.49 21.48 11.24
C PHE A 318 -4.50 22.63 11.01
N ALA A 319 -4.61 23.38 9.90
CA ALA A 319 -3.79 24.56 9.65
C ALA A 319 -3.95 25.63 10.75
N THR A 320 -5.17 25.79 11.26
CA THR A 320 -5.45 26.72 12.38
C THR A 320 -4.80 26.23 13.68
N GLU A 321 -4.90 24.93 13.98
CA GLU A 321 -4.25 24.33 15.16
C GLU A 321 -2.73 24.43 15.08
N LEU A 322 -2.13 24.07 13.94
CA LEU A 322 -0.69 24.14 13.73
C LEU A 322 -0.16 25.58 13.77
N GLY A 323 -1.00 26.57 13.41
CA GLY A 323 -0.71 27.99 13.52
C GLY A 323 -0.92 28.59 14.91
N SER A 324 -1.53 27.85 15.83
CA SER A 324 -1.89 28.34 17.17
C SER A 324 -0.73 28.32 18.16
N LYS A 325 -0.98 28.90 19.35
CA LYS A 325 -0.02 28.87 20.47
C LYS A 325 0.27 27.43 20.99
N HIS A 326 -0.65 26.50 20.77
CA HIS A 326 -0.47 25.09 21.17
C HIS A 326 0.63 24.38 20.38
N ALA A 327 0.96 24.85 19.19
CA ALA A 327 2.07 24.37 18.38
C ALA A 327 3.19 25.40 18.24
N ALA A 328 3.41 26.26 19.28
CA ALA A 328 4.41 27.32 19.21
C ALA A 328 5.83 26.77 19.25
N THR A 329 6.09 25.73 20.06
CA THR A 329 7.42 25.12 20.15
C THR A 329 7.59 24.03 19.08
N PRO A 330 8.83 23.76 18.65
CA PRO A 330 9.13 22.67 17.72
C PRO A 330 8.60 21.31 18.18
N SER A 331 8.80 20.95 19.47
CA SER A 331 8.33 19.69 20.04
C SER A 331 6.80 19.57 20.04
N ALA A 332 6.08 20.67 20.36
CA ALA A 332 4.62 20.70 20.33
C ALA A 332 4.09 20.55 18.89
N ALA A 333 4.72 21.25 17.94
CA ALA A 333 4.37 21.12 16.52
C ALA A 333 4.66 19.70 15.98
N TRP A 334 5.79 19.10 16.37
CA TRP A 334 6.15 17.73 16.03
C TRP A 334 5.08 16.73 16.50
N LYS A 335 4.71 16.81 17.79
CA LYS A 335 3.67 15.94 18.38
C LYS A 335 2.34 16.12 17.69
N LEU A 336 1.94 17.36 17.39
CA LEU A 336 0.70 17.65 16.68
C LEU A 336 0.70 17.07 15.26
N LEU A 337 1.81 17.18 14.51
CA LEU A 337 1.95 16.61 13.17
C LEU A 337 1.80 15.08 13.17
N HIS A 338 2.35 14.39 14.18
CA HIS A 338 2.26 12.93 14.27
C HIS A 338 0.95 12.42 14.88
N SER A 339 0.22 13.24 15.64
CA SER A 339 -1.06 12.86 16.24
C SER A 339 -2.27 13.19 15.36
N ALA A 340 -2.10 14.11 14.40
CA ALA A 340 -3.16 14.51 13.51
C ALA A 340 -3.41 13.46 12.41
N ARG A 341 -4.56 13.56 11.75
CA ARG A 341 -4.88 12.73 10.61
C ARG A 341 -3.89 13.00 9.46
N PRO A 342 -3.18 11.98 8.95
CA PRO A 342 -2.13 12.15 7.94
C PRO A 342 -2.59 12.91 6.68
N GLU A 343 -3.83 12.70 6.22
CA GLU A 343 -4.39 13.36 5.03
C GLU A 343 -4.57 14.86 5.27
N ALA A 344 -4.97 15.27 6.48
CA ALA A 344 -5.10 16.69 6.83
C ALA A 344 -3.73 17.37 6.89
N VAL A 345 -2.71 16.66 7.42
CA VAL A 345 -1.32 17.11 7.42
C VAL A 345 -0.82 17.29 5.99
N LEU A 346 -1.02 16.28 5.13
CA LEU A 346 -0.66 16.34 3.72
C LEU A 346 -1.35 17.49 2.99
N TRP A 347 -2.65 17.67 3.24
CA TRP A 347 -3.40 18.75 2.61
C TRP A 347 -2.79 20.12 2.94
N VAL A 348 -2.42 20.38 4.19
CA VAL A 348 -1.77 21.63 4.60
C VAL A 348 -0.38 21.74 4.01
N ALA A 349 0.40 20.65 4.02
CA ALA A 349 1.76 20.63 3.56
C ALA A 349 1.92 21.12 2.10
N TYR A 350 1.04 20.67 1.18
CA TYR A 350 1.13 21.08 -0.22
C TYR A 350 0.33 22.34 -0.56
N SER A 351 -0.77 22.64 0.16
CA SER A 351 -1.71 23.69 -0.24
C SER A 351 -1.54 25.03 0.50
N THR A 352 -0.83 25.03 1.64
CA THR A 352 -0.70 26.23 2.46
C THR A 352 0.06 27.35 1.77
N LYS A 353 -0.49 28.58 1.86
CA LYS A 353 0.16 29.82 1.42
C LYS A 353 0.74 30.62 2.58
N SER A 354 0.54 30.18 3.82
CA SER A 354 1.07 30.83 5.01
C SER A 354 2.57 30.61 5.13
N ALA A 355 3.36 31.66 5.04
CA ALA A 355 4.82 31.59 5.19
C ALA A 355 5.24 30.97 6.54
N ALA A 356 4.49 31.23 7.61
CA ALA A 356 4.77 30.65 8.93
C ALA A 356 4.55 29.13 8.95
N LEU A 357 3.50 28.62 8.30
CA LEU A 357 3.27 27.17 8.21
C LEU A 357 4.30 26.51 7.27
N GLN A 358 4.63 27.15 6.16
CA GLN A 358 5.69 26.66 5.25
C GLN A 358 7.03 26.54 5.96
N ALA A 359 7.38 27.55 6.79
CA ALA A 359 8.60 27.50 7.61
C ALA A 359 8.58 26.34 8.60
N LYS A 360 7.42 26.06 9.25
CA LYS A 360 7.27 24.91 10.16
C LYS A 360 7.45 23.58 9.43
N PHE A 361 6.85 23.39 8.26
CA PHE A 361 7.03 22.20 7.45
C PHE A 361 8.48 22.04 6.98
N LYS A 362 9.13 23.13 6.56
CA LYS A 362 10.55 23.09 6.22
C LYS A 362 11.39 22.64 7.42
N ALA A 363 11.19 23.21 8.59
CA ALA A 363 11.89 22.82 9.80
C ALA A 363 11.60 21.36 10.18
N PHE A 364 10.34 20.92 10.03
CA PHE A 364 9.93 19.54 10.27
C PHE A 364 10.65 18.54 9.34
N TYR A 365 10.90 18.91 8.09
CA TYR A 365 11.59 18.05 7.13
C TYR A 365 13.11 18.04 7.29
N THR A 366 13.73 19.17 7.72
CA THR A 366 15.18 19.34 7.62
C THR A 366 15.88 19.61 8.95
N GLU A 367 15.26 20.35 9.87
CA GLU A 367 15.92 20.86 11.08
C GLU A 367 15.61 20.00 12.31
N TRP A 368 14.34 19.73 12.57
CA TRP A 368 13.92 19.03 13.79
C TRP A 368 14.43 17.58 13.88
N PRO A 369 14.49 16.79 12.78
CA PRO A 369 15.04 15.44 12.84
C PRO A 369 16.50 15.39 13.27
N LEU A 370 17.29 16.45 13.01
CA LEU A 370 18.70 16.52 13.40
C LEU A 370 18.91 16.54 14.92
N ALA A 371 17.89 16.88 15.69
CA ALA A 371 17.95 16.79 17.16
C ALA A 371 18.24 15.36 17.64
N ARG A 372 17.84 14.32 16.87
CA ARG A 372 18.15 12.91 17.19
C ARG A 372 19.65 12.61 17.19
N GLN A 373 20.41 13.28 16.33
CA GLN A 373 21.87 13.11 16.25
C GLN A 373 22.61 13.75 17.44
N LYS A 374 21.94 14.67 18.15
CA LYS A 374 22.49 15.37 19.31
C LYS A 374 22.20 14.67 20.64
N ILE A 375 21.49 13.54 20.64
CA ILE A 375 21.20 12.79 21.86
C ILE A 375 22.51 12.30 22.49
N PRO A 376 22.77 12.62 23.76
CA PRO A 376 24.07 12.40 24.37
C PRO A 376 24.22 10.96 24.91
N TYR A 377 24.22 9.97 24.01
CA TYR A 377 24.31 8.55 24.39
C TYR A 377 25.56 8.22 25.25
N THR A 378 26.71 8.85 24.96
CA THR A 378 27.93 8.66 25.74
C THR A 378 27.73 9.13 27.16
N LEU A 379 27.18 10.34 27.37
CA LEU A 379 26.88 10.88 28.67
C LEU A 379 25.84 10.03 29.42
N MET A 380 24.84 9.52 28.75
CA MET A 380 23.85 8.59 29.30
C MET A 380 24.54 7.32 29.83
N GLN A 381 25.47 6.73 29.07
CA GLN A 381 26.27 5.58 29.51
C GLN A 381 27.14 5.91 30.74
N GLU A 382 27.84 7.04 30.76
CA GLU A 382 28.61 7.50 31.91
C GLU A 382 27.75 7.62 33.18
N MET A 383 26.49 8.04 33.00
CA MET A 383 25.49 8.15 34.06
C MET A 383 24.73 6.82 34.29
N ARG A 384 25.17 5.71 33.73
CA ARG A 384 24.59 4.36 33.88
C ARG A 384 23.16 4.23 33.31
N ILE A 385 22.76 5.13 32.45
CA ILE A 385 21.49 5.09 31.73
C ILE A 385 21.73 4.30 30.45
N VAL A 386 21.38 3.01 30.45
CA VAL A 386 21.67 2.06 29.35
C VAL A 386 20.37 1.51 28.73
N PRO A 387 20.40 1.08 27.46
CA PRO A 387 19.30 0.33 26.86
C PRO A 387 18.91 -0.87 27.74
N GLY A 388 17.64 -1.07 27.96
CA GLY A 388 17.13 -2.12 28.87
C GLY A 388 16.72 -1.63 30.25
N LEU A 389 17.04 -0.39 30.63
CA LEU A 389 16.40 0.22 31.81
C LEU A 389 14.93 0.51 31.53
N PRO A 390 14.02 0.26 32.47
CA PRO A 390 12.61 0.64 32.31
C PRO A 390 12.50 2.14 32.03
N GLY A 391 11.77 2.50 30.98
CA GLY A 391 11.57 3.89 30.55
C GLY A 391 12.74 4.51 29.78
N PHE A 392 13.72 3.72 29.31
CA PHE A 392 14.84 4.22 28.49
C PHE A 392 14.36 4.89 27.21
N ASP A 393 13.48 4.23 26.45
CA ASP A 393 12.97 4.75 25.19
C ASP A 393 12.15 6.03 25.39
N GLU A 394 11.35 6.08 26.45
CA GLU A 394 10.59 7.28 26.84
C GLU A 394 11.52 8.45 27.21
N LEU A 395 12.64 8.15 27.89
CA LEU A 395 13.66 9.16 28.24
C LEU A 395 14.36 9.67 26.97
N VAL A 396 14.73 8.79 26.05
CA VAL A 396 15.33 9.17 24.76
C VAL A 396 14.38 10.08 23.98
N GLU A 397 13.10 9.78 23.98
CA GLU A 397 12.09 10.64 23.35
C GLU A 397 11.96 12.00 24.04
N LYS A 398 12.00 12.05 25.38
CA LYS A 398 12.00 13.32 26.13
C LYS A 398 13.22 14.16 25.80
N ILE A 399 14.41 13.56 25.78
CA ILE A 399 15.66 14.24 25.39
C ILE A 399 15.55 14.80 23.98
N PHE A 400 15.03 14.03 23.05
CA PHE A 400 14.81 14.47 21.66
C PHE A 400 13.94 15.75 21.61
N PHE A 401 12.85 15.81 22.37
CA PHE A 401 11.99 16.99 22.40
C PHE A 401 12.64 18.20 23.06
N GLU A 402 13.39 18.02 24.15
CA GLU A 402 14.10 19.10 24.81
C GLU A 402 15.25 19.67 23.95
N LEU A 403 15.95 18.79 23.21
CA LEU A 403 16.96 19.20 22.20
C LEU A 403 16.34 19.96 21.05
N MET A 404 15.16 19.50 20.58
CA MET A 404 14.42 20.16 19.49
C MET A 404 13.97 21.57 19.89
N ASP A 405 13.56 21.75 21.13
CA ASP A 405 13.14 23.05 21.68
C ASP A 405 14.33 23.94 22.10
N GLY A 406 15.58 23.42 21.96
CA GLY A 406 16.79 24.16 22.28
C GLY A 406 17.08 24.34 23.79
N ARG A 407 16.48 23.48 24.67
CA ARG A 407 16.64 23.57 26.11
C ARG A 407 17.83 22.80 26.66
N LEU A 408 18.42 21.93 25.85
CA LEU A 408 19.61 21.14 26.18
C LEU A 408 20.76 21.54 25.25
N GLY A 409 21.28 22.76 25.43
CA GLY A 409 22.36 23.32 24.61
C GLY A 409 23.75 22.99 25.09
N THR A 410 23.93 22.79 26.41
CA THR A 410 25.22 22.53 27.05
C THR A 410 25.27 21.17 27.72
N VAL A 411 26.50 20.68 28.00
CA VAL A 411 26.72 19.40 28.69
C VAL A 411 26.19 19.44 30.12
N GLU A 412 26.28 20.59 30.75
CA GLU A 412 25.80 20.83 32.11
C GLU A 412 24.28 20.73 32.19
N GLU A 413 23.57 21.35 31.24
CA GLU A 413 22.10 21.21 31.12
C GLU A 413 21.68 19.77 30.88
N MET A 414 22.40 19.05 30.00
CA MET A 414 22.14 17.64 29.74
C MET A 414 22.35 16.77 30.98
N LYS A 415 23.43 17.01 31.75
CA LYS A 415 23.68 16.30 33.02
C LYS A 415 22.58 16.55 34.02
N ALA A 416 22.22 17.81 34.25
CA ALA A 416 21.15 18.18 35.18
C ALA A 416 19.82 17.54 34.82
N PHE A 417 19.51 17.47 33.51
CA PHE A 417 18.29 16.82 33.01
C PHE A 417 18.30 15.30 33.20
N LEU A 418 19.47 14.65 33.05
CA LEU A 418 19.63 13.20 33.15
C LEU A 418 19.79 12.71 34.62
N GLU A 419 20.20 13.56 35.55
CA GLU A 419 20.48 13.19 36.93
C GLU A 419 19.33 12.42 37.61
N PRO A 420 18.05 12.83 37.52
CA PRO A 420 16.92 12.10 38.11
C PRO A 420 16.72 10.69 37.57
N TYR A 421 17.24 10.38 36.37
CA TYR A 421 17.09 9.09 35.70
C TYR A 421 18.32 8.19 35.89
N SER A 422 19.39 8.71 36.54
CA SER A 422 20.63 7.95 36.79
C SER A 422 20.41 6.93 37.91
N PRO A 423 20.66 5.62 37.68
CA PRO A 423 20.61 4.62 38.72
C PRO A 423 21.64 4.94 39.83
N PRO A 424 21.37 4.61 41.10
CA PRO A 424 22.32 4.80 42.18
C PRO A 424 23.65 4.09 41.87
N ALA A 425 24.75 4.72 42.29
CA ALA A 425 26.07 4.13 42.12
C ALA A 425 26.13 2.75 42.79
N PRO A 426 26.68 1.73 42.14
CA PRO A 426 26.93 0.47 42.80
C PRO A 426 27.79 0.72 44.05
N PRO A 427 27.54 0.04 45.18
CA PRO A 427 28.37 0.20 46.36
C PRO A 427 29.82 -0.07 46.00
N PRO A 428 30.77 0.70 46.58
CA PRO A 428 32.18 0.49 46.27
C PRO A 428 32.55 -0.96 46.57
N PRO A 429 33.43 -1.58 45.77
CA PRO A 429 33.81 -2.97 45.98
C PRO A 429 34.40 -3.08 47.40
N VAL A 430 33.75 -3.86 48.24
CA VAL A 430 34.25 -4.16 49.56
C VAL A 430 35.52 -4.97 49.35
N HIS A 431 36.68 -4.32 49.48
CA HIS A 431 37.94 -5.04 49.59
C HIS A 431 37.89 -5.84 50.87
N LEU A 432 37.44 -7.08 50.82
CA LEU A 432 37.66 -8.05 51.90
C LEU A 432 39.18 -8.14 52.11
N ARG A 433 39.68 -7.41 53.12
CA ARG A 433 41.05 -7.61 53.59
C ARG A 433 41.19 -9.08 53.92
N ARG A 434 41.91 -9.80 53.04
CA ARG A 434 42.29 -11.18 53.30
C ARG A 434 42.90 -11.21 54.72
N ALA A 435 42.24 -11.89 55.65
CA ALA A 435 42.75 -12.09 57.02
C ALA A 435 44.17 -12.64 56.89
N ARG A 436 45.11 -11.94 57.52
CA ARG A 436 46.52 -12.31 57.56
C ARG A 436 46.58 -13.68 58.21
N ALA A 437 46.82 -14.74 57.37
CA ALA A 437 46.96 -16.10 57.90
C ALA A 437 48.00 -16.13 59.00
N THR A 438 47.63 -16.61 60.18
CA THR A 438 48.51 -16.78 61.27
C THR A 438 49.58 -17.83 60.94
N LYS A 439 50.79 -17.71 61.48
CA LYS A 439 51.93 -18.63 61.22
C LYS A 439 51.59 -20.15 61.39
N LYS A 440 50.46 -20.48 62.00
CA LYS A 440 49.94 -21.83 62.15
C LYS A 440 49.34 -22.39 60.86
N ASP A 441 48.67 -21.54 60.09
CA ASP A 441 47.99 -21.99 58.82
C ASP A 441 48.99 -22.19 57.67
N ALA A 442 50.10 -21.43 57.69
CA ALA A 442 51.21 -21.57 56.77
C ALA A 442 51.99 -22.91 56.94
N LYS A 443 52.00 -23.49 58.15
CA LYS A 443 52.65 -24.77 58.45
C LYS A 443 51.75 -25.97 57.98
N ALA A 444 50.44 -25.80 58.07
CA ALA A 444 49.47 -26.79 57.59
C ALA A 444 49.42 -26.88 56.04
N ALA A 445 49.52 -25.71 55.36
CA ALA A 445 49.55 -25.66 53.88
C ALA A 445 50.86 -26.23 53.30
N LYS A 446 52.02 -26.09 54.03
CA LYS A 446 53.31 -26.72 53.61
C LYS A 446 53.33 -28.23 53.81
N ALA A 447 52.58 -28.75 54.76
CA ALA A 447 52.46 -30.19 55.01
C ALA A 447 51.54 -30.87 53.99
N ARG A 448 50.51 -30.17 53.51
CA ARG A 448 49.62 -30.69 52.44
C ARG A 448 50.28 -30.69 51.05
N LYS A 449 51.19 -29.75 50.77
CA LYS A 449 51.89 -29.66 49.47
C LYS A 449 53.02 -30.64 49.30
N LYS A 450 53.40 -31.42 50.36
CA LYS A 450 54.43 -32.46 50.32
C LYS A 450 53.87 -33.89 50.23
N ALA A 451 52.51 -34.01 50.19
CA ALA A 451 51.83 -35.29 50.09
C ALA A 451 51.12 -35.52 48.71
N GLU A 452 51.20 -34.52 47.83
CA GLU A 452 50.58 -34.61 46.48
C GLU A 452 51.61 -34.33 45.36
N THR A 453 52.76 -35.01 45.39
CA THR A 453 53.62 -35.13 44.23
C THR A 453 53.81 -36.62 43.96
N GLY A 454 52.88 -37.14 43.25
CA GLY A 454 52.90 -38.50 42.71
C GLY A 454 51.91 -38.55 41.55
N GLU A 455 52.50 -38.52 40.36
CA GLU A 455 52.02 -39.02 39.10
C GLU A 455 50.55 -38.81 38.69
N ALA A 456 50.30 -38.06 37.60
CA ALA A 456 49.86 -38.65 36.31
C ALA A 456 49.62 -37.53 35.28
N ASP A 457 50.12 -37.78 34.12
CA ASP A 457 49.86 -37.11 32.84
C ASP A 457 48.37 -37.00 32.50
N GLY A 458 48.02 -35.94 31.73
CA GLY A 458 46.74 -35.89 31.03
C GLY A 458 46.26 -34.48 30.72
N ASP A 459 46.47 -34.08 29.49
CA ASP A 459 45.79 -33.00 28.76
C ASP A 459 44.45 -32.53 29.33
N ASP A 460 44.32 -31.22 29.43
CA ASP A 460 43.17 -30.44 29.01
C ASP A 460 43.41 -28.91 29.36
N ALA A 461 43.94 -28.23 28.38
CA ALA A 461 43.98 -26.77 28.36
C ALA A 461 43.23 -26.35 27.11
N ASP A 462 41.90 -26.25 27.23
CA ASP A 462 41.11 -25.43 26.31
C ASP A 462 39.70 -25.24 26.88
N GLU A 463 39.52 -24.14 27.60
CA GLU A 463 38.21 -23.48 27.80
C GLU A 463 38.35 -22.23 28.67
N LEU A 464 38.83 -21.16 28.10
CA LEU A 464 38.61 -19.78 28.59
C LEU A 464 39.13 -18.76 27.57
N GLN A 465 38.54 -18.76 26.37
CA GLN A 465 38.75 -17.64 25.42
C GLN A 465 37.62 -17.53 24.41
N VAL A 466 36.38 -17.29 24.85
CA VAL A 466 35.27 -16.83 23.96
C VAL A 466 34.34 -15.91 24.77
N VAL A 467 34.77 -14.73 25.14
CA VAL A 467 33.87 -13.59 25.44
C VAL A 467 34.64 -12.26 25.23
N ALA A 468 35.15 -12.04 24.04
CA ALA A 468 35.69 -10.71 23.70
C ALA A 468 35.77 -10.48 22.19
N VAL A 469 34.75 -10.88 21.42
CA VAL A 469 34.58 -10.44 20.00
C VAL A 469 33.09 -10.35 19.69
N ALA A 470 32.44 -9.32 20.18
CA ALA A 470 31.10 -8.94 19.73
C ALA A 470 30.75 -7.47 20.00
N ILE A 471 31.72 -6.57 19.96
CA ILE A 471 31.45 -5.11 19.97
C ILE A 471 32.42 -4.41 19.00
N GLU A 472 32.40 -4.79 17.72
CA GLU A 472 33.12 -4.02 16.69
C GLU A 472 32.50 -4.23 15.30
N SER A 473 31.19 -3.97 15.15
CA SER A 473 30.58 -3.88 13.82
C SER A 473 29.27 -3.09 13.76
N LEU A 474 29.25 -1.90 14.39
CA LEU A 474 28.15 -0.96 14.21
C LEU A 474 28.63 0.51 14.20
N ALA A 475 29.75 0.78 13.54
CA ALA A 475 30.15 2.16 13.26
C ALA A 475 31.06 2.20 12.03
N ALA A 476 30.52 2.08 10.83
CA ALA A 476 31.09 2.64 9.58
C ALA A 476 30.09 2.42 8.45
N GLY A 477 29.45 3.48 8.01
CA GLY A 477 28.55 3.47 6.88
C GLY A 477 28.01 4.85 6.53
N ALA A 478 28.92 5.78 6.26
CA ALA A 478 28.59 6.98 5.50
C ALA A 478 29.83 7.40 4.69
N ASP A 479 29.56 7.67 3.42
CA ASP A 479 30.39 8.35 2.43
C ASP A 479 31.47 7.54 1.70
N THR A 480 31.25 7.24 0.42
CA THR A 480 31.74 8.04 -0.71
C THR A 480 31.37 7.39 -2.04
N VAL A 481 30.98 8.24 -2.95
CA VAL A 481 30.75 8.03 -4.39
C VAL A 481 32.09 7.72 -5.09
N GLY A 482 32.08 6.74 -6.02
CA GLY A 482 33.01 6.81 -7.12
C GLY A 482 33.64 5.48 -7.56
N ALA A 483 33.38 5.14 -8.84
CA ALA A 483 34.20 4.36 -9.77
C ALA A 483 34.21 2.83 -9.67
N GLU A 484 33.65 2.21 -10.72
CA GLU A 484 33.97 0.86 -11.18
C GLU A 484 35.49 0.63 -11.38
N PRO A 485 35.95 -0.62 -11.23
CA PRO A 485 36.48 -1.29 -12.40
C PRO A 485 36.15 -2.79 -12.54
N VAL A 486 35.80 -3.14 -13.72
CA VAL A 486 36.10 -4.26 -14.64
C VAL A 486 36.95 -5.41 -14.08
N VAL A 487 36.32 -6.62 -14.14
CA VAL A 487 36.82 -7.97 -14.53
C VAL A 487 38.07 -8.57 -13.89
N ALA A 488 37.91 -9.76 -13.30
CA ALA A 488 38.73 -10.94 -13.66
C ALA A 488 38.15 -12.23 -13.10
N VAL A 489 37.91 -13.18 -14.00
CA VAL A 489 37.63 -14.61 -13.76
C VAL A 489 38.99 -15.31 -13.55
N PRO A 490 39.11 -16.30 -12.67
CA PRO A 490 40.13 -17.33 -12.87
C PRO A 490 39.53 -18.71 -13.10
N LYS A 491 40.18 -19.34 -14.05
CA LYS A 491 39.97 -20.67 -14.61
C LYS A 491 40.25 -21.81 -13.63
N LEU A 492 39.63 -22.96 -13.97
CA LEU A 492 39.88 -24.33 -13.53
C LEU A 492 41.35 -24.72 -13.41
N GLY A 493 41.64 -25.50 -12.40
CA GLY A 493 42.83 -26.37 -12.31
C GLY A 493 42.47 -27.69 -11.69
N SER A 494 42.67 -28.76 -12.46
CA SER A 494 42.45 -30.17 -12.19
C SER A 494 43.62 -30.82 -11.45
N ALA A 495 43.36 -31.80 -10.53
CA ALA A 495 44.18 -32.96 -10.25
C ALA A 495 43.45 -33.92 -9.29
N LYS A 496 43.08 -35.05 -9.72
CA LYS A 496 43.56 -36.45 -9.61
C LYS A 496 44.07 -36.84 -8.21
N ALA A 497 43.44 -37.83 -7.59
CA ALA A 497 43.83 -39.24 -7.46
C ALA A 497 43.16 -39.93 -6.25
N LYS A 498 42.76 -41.15 -6.50
CA LYS A 498 42.26 -42.24 -5.65
C LYS A 498 43.36 -42.82 -4.70
N PRO A 499 43.13 -43.95 -3.92
CA PRO A 499 41.91 -44.66 -3.44
C PRO A 499 42.04 -45.34 -2.03
N ALA A 500 41.04 -46.16 -1.70
CA ALA A 500 40.98 -47.28 -0.73
C ALA A 500 40.56 -46.93 0.72
N GLY A 501 39.72 -47.68 1.38
CA GLY A 501 39.08 -48.94 1.20
C GLY A 501 38.21 -49.34 2.39
N LYS A 502 37.28 -50.29 2.14
CA LYS A 502 36.64 -51.26 3.04
C LYS A 502 35.81 -50.72 4.23
N GLY A 503 34.61 -51.12 4.49
CA GLY A 503 33.82 -52.27 4.09
C GLY A 503 32.63 -52.41 5.04
N VAL A 504 31.68 -53.19 4.61
CA VAL A 504 30.58 -53.85 5.32
C VAL A 504 29.20 -53.29 5.10
N ALA A 505 28.50 -53.93 4.17
CA ALA A 505 27.05 -54.06 4.04
C ALA A 505 26.59 -55.27 4.87
N PRO A 506 25.36 -55.77 4.78
CA PRO A 506 24.04 -55.23 4.42
C PRO A 506 22.92 -55.71 5.37
N VAL A 507 21.70 -55.24 5.18
CA VAL A 507 20.52 -56.15 5.23
C VAL A 507 19.39 -55.55 4.35
N ALA A 508 19.06 -56.33 3.34
CA ALA A 508 17.93 -56.18 2.45
C ALA A 508 16.62 -56.67 3.10
N LYS A 509 15.50 -56.04 2.74
CA LYS A 509 14.26 -56.79 2.49
C LYS A 509 13.50 -56.18 1.32
N ALA A 510 13.45 -56.94 0.29
CA ALA A 510 12.68 -56.78 -0.93
C ALA A 510 11.19 -57.00 -0.69
N VAL A 511 10.36 -56.26 -1.41
CA VAL A 511 9.07 -56.75 -1.89
C VAL A 511 8.94 -56.32 -3.35
N ALA A 512 8.70 -57.32 -4.19
CA ALA A 512 8.68 -57.29 -5.63
C ALA A 512 7.36 -56.76 -6.23
N PRO A 513 7.29 -56.55 -7.56
CA PRO A 513 6.28 -55.75 -8.24
C PRO A 513 5.06 -56.59 -8.67
N VAL A 514 3.89 -55.96 -8.74
CA VAL A 514 2.69 -56.54 -9.33
C VAL A 514 2.45 -55.97 -10.72
N ALA A 515 2.11 -56.90 -11.57
CA ALA A 515 2.04 -56.92 -13.02
C ALA A 515 1.12 -55.92 -13.70
N LYS A 516 1.48 -55.64 -14.96
CA LYS A 516 0.70 -55.12 -16.08
C LYS A 516 -0.62 -55.87 -16.26
N ALA A 517 -1.69 -55.12 -16.50
CA ALA A 517 -2.88 -55.62 -17.21
C ALA A 517 -3.14 -54.79 -18.43
N ALA A 518 -3.37 -55.48 -19.51
CA ALA A 518 -3.42 -55.02 -20.89
C ALA A 518 -4.71 -54.31 -21.26
N THR A 519 -4.58 -53.40 -22.22
CA THR A 519 -5.65 -52.83 -23.08
C THR A 519 -6.34 -53.90 -23.95
N PRO A 520 -7.63 -53.73 -24.27
CA PRO A 520 -8.13 -54.27 -25.51
C PRO A 520 -8.39 -53.16 -26.52
N ALA A 521 -7.79 -53.37 -27.70
CA ALA A 521 -8.09 -52.65 -28.93
C ALA A 521 -9.48 -53.04 -29.44
N VAL A 522 -10.26 -52.05 -29.85
CA VAL A 522 -11.44 -52.27 -30.68
C VAL A 522 -11.22 -51.58 -32.01
N LYS A 523 -11.36 -52.42 -33.06
CA LYS A 523 -11.17 -52.15 -34.48
C LYS A 523 -12.16 -51.15 -35.04
N ALA A 524 -11.66 -50.40 -36.03
CA ALA A 524 -12.36 -49.60 -36.99
C ALA A 524 -13.41 -50.35 -37.80
N ALA A 525 -14.50 -49.68 -38.10
CA ALA A 525 -15.34 -50.01 -39.23
C ALA A 525 -15.75 -48.69 -39.92
N VAL A 526 -15.32 -48.57 -41.16
CA VAL A 526 -15.73 -47.56 -42.14
C VAL A 526 -16.95 -48.11 -42.88
N PRO A 527 -17.94 -47.32 -43.25
CA PRO A 527 -18.59 -47.52 -44.56
C PRO A 527 -18.48 -46.31 -45.47
N ALA A 528 -18.38 -46.67 -46.74
CA ALA A 528 -18.09 -45.85 -47.88
C ALA A 528 -19.34 -45.11 -48.46
N LYS A 529 -19.02 -43.98 -49.11
CA LYS A 529 -19.57 -43.48 -50.38
C LYS A 529 -21.08 -43.32 -50.54
N THR A 530 -21.51 -42.08 -50.77
CA THR A 530 -22.39 -41.75 -51.89
C THR A 530 -22.06 -40.38 -52.48
N ALA A 531 -22.23 -40.31 -53.75
CA ALA A 531 -21.65 -39.49 -54.76
C ALA A 531 -22.18 -38.04 -54.87
N THR A 532 -21.32 -37.23 -55.44
CA THR A 532 -21.52 -35.90 -56.06
C THR A 532 -22.57 -35.95 -57.22
N PRO A 533 -23.09 -34.77 -57.64
CA PRO A 533 -22.72 -34.38 -58.95
C PRO A 533 -22.16 -32.96 -59.13
N ALA A 534 -21.19 -32.93 -60.03
CA ALA A 534 -20.48 -31.76 -60.53
C ALA A 534 -21.36 -30.86 -61.41
N VAL A 535 -21.11 -29.57 -61.35
CA VAL A 535 -21.41 -28.66 -62.46
C VAL A 535 -20.16 -27.83 -62.75
N LYS A 536 -19.91 -27.80 -64.05
CA LYS A 536 -18.76 -27.43 -64.83
C LYS A 536 -18.18 -26.04 -64.58
N ALA A 537 -16.84 -26.05 -64.65
CA ALA A 537 -15.98 -24.93 -64.94
C ALA A 537 -16.21 -24.25 -66.27
N ALA A 538 -16.03 -22.97 -66.37
CA ALA A 538 -15.61 -22.26 -67.55
C ALA A 538 -14.43 -21.36 -67.24
N ALA A 539 -13.28 -21.79 -67.69
CA ALA A 539 -12.04 -21.02 -67.73
C ALA A 539 -12.14 -19.96 -68.86
N LYS A 540 -11.60 -18.77 -68.61
CA LYS A 540 -10.92 -17.96 -69.61
C LYS A 540 -9.72 -17.24 -69.04
N ALA A 541 -8.63 -17.45 -69.73
CA ALA A 541 -7.27 -16.99 -69.48
C ALA A 541 -7.01 -15.56 -70.01
N PRO A 542 -5.77 -15.06 -70.01
CA PRO A 542 -5.41 -13.75 -69.48
C PRO A 542 -5.21 -12.69 -70.54
N VAL A 543 -5.30 -11.42 -70.20
CA VAL A 543 -4.97 -10.32 -71.14
C VAL A 543 -3.84 -9.48 -70.49
N LYS A 544 -2.85 -9.29 -71.36
CA LYS A 544 -1.54 -8.65 -71.27
C LYS A 544 -1.54 -7.24 -70.72
N ALA A 545 -0.44 -6.95 -70.03
CA ALA A 545 0.07 -5.62 -69.74
C ALA A 545 0.48 -4.82 -70.98
N ALA A 546 0.31 -3.51 -71.01
CA ALA A 546 1.21 -2.42 -71.42
C ALA A 546 0.46 -1.13 -71.73
N PRO A 547 1.08 0.04 -71.82
CA PRO A 547 2.21 0.62 -71.08
C PRO A 547 1.92 2.04 -70.52
N ALA A 548 2.85 2.51 -69.72
CA ALA A 548 2.93 3.83 -69.12
C ALA A 548 2.84 5.01 -70.13
N LYS A 549 2.08 6.06 -69.75
CA LYS A 549 2.25 7.41 -70.28
C LYS A 549 2.64 8.37 -69.20
N LYS A 550 3.81 8.98 -69.42
CA LYS A 550 4.41 10.12 -68.69
C LYS A 550 3.45 11.31 -68.73
N ALA A 551 3.26 11.96 -67.61
CA ALA A 551 2.80 13.35 -67.54
C ALA A 551 3.68 14.11 -66.55
N VAL A 552 4.50 14.87 -67.07
CA VAL A 552 4.94 16.25 -66.97
C VAL A 552 4.83 16.86 -65.56
N VAL A 553 6.04 17.08 -65.03
CA VAL A 553 6.36 17.89 -63.86
C VAL A 553 6.09 19.36 -64.16
N ALA A 554 5.25 20.00 -63.38
CA ALA A 554 5.22 21.47 -63.26
C ALA A 554 5.87 21.89 -61.93
N LYS A 555 7.01 22.53 -62.07
CA LYS A 555 7.73 23.22 -60.99
C LYS A 555 6.94 24.44 -60.55
N VAL A 556 6.77 24.63 -59.27
CA VAL A 556 6.46 25.91 -58.64
C VAL A 556 7.64 26.30 -57.73
N PRO A 557 8.14 27.52 -57.83
CA PRO A 557 9.41 27.89 -57.20
C PRO A 557 9.26 28.29 -55.72
N ALA A 558 10.22 27.86 -54.91
CA ALA A 558 10.43 28.27 -53.56
C ALA A 558 10.79 29.77 -53.49
N LYS A 559 10.12 30.51 -52.60
CA LYS A 559 10.57 31.84 -52.17
C LYS A 559 11.31 31.69 -50.83
N LYS A 560 12.57 32.13 -50.84
CA LYS A 560 13.46 32.33 -49.71
C LYS A 560 13.00 33.51 -48.84
N PRO A 561 13.33 33.51 -47.54
CA PRO A 561 13.02 34.59 -46.64
C PRO A 561 14.07 35.75 -46.77
N ALA A 562 13.64 36.97 -46.58
CA ALA A 562 14.44 38.16 -46.50
C ALA A 562 14.40 38.79 -45.10
N PRO A 563 15.38 39.67 -44.79
CA PRO A 563 16.05 39.73 -43.46
C PRO A 563 15.47 40.78 -42.51
N ALA A 564 15.89 40.61 -41.25
CA ALA A 564 15.61 41.52 -40.15
C ALA A 564 16.43 42.83 -40.18
N LYS A 565 15.88 43.87 -39.52
CA LYS A 565 16.41 45.08 -38.85
C LYS A 565 16.17 46.43 -39.57
N PRO A 566 16.17 47.55 -38.81
CA PRO A 566 16.61 47.75 -37.42
C PRO A 566 15.62 48.57 -36.53
N ALA A 567 16.00 48.65 -35.27
CA ALA A 567 15.43 49.43 -34.20
C ALA A 567 15.43 50.95 -34.43
N ALA A 568 14.42 51.63 -33.93
CA ALA A 568 14.44 53.10 -33.68
C ALA A 568 13.76 53.39 -32.32
N THR A 569 14.61 53.73 -31.39
CA THR A 569 14.59 54.80 -30.37
C THR A 569 13.28 55.34 -29.82
N ARG A 570 13.24 55.29 -28.49
CA ARG A 570 12.45 56.10 -27.57
C ARG A 570 12.41 57.58 -27.94
N PRO A 571 11.38 58.32 -27.47
CA PRO A 571 11.68 59.45 -26.59
C PRO A 571 10.92 59.43 -25.24
N VAL A 572 11.67 60.04 -24.33
CA VAL A 572 11.41 60.33 -22.94
C VAL A 572 10.50 61.59 -22.85
N ALA A 573 9.81 61.66 -21.70
CA ALA A 573 9.34 62.83 -20.99
C ALA A 573 7.83 63.09 -21.08
N LYS A 574 7.16 63.51 -20.06
CA LYS A 574 7.43 64.54 -19.07
C LYS A 574 6.43 64.39 -17.92
N LYS A 575 6.89 64.68 -16.74
CA LYS A 575 6.09 65.00 -15.52
C LYS A 575 5.16 66.18 -15.75
N ALA A 576 3.99 66.17 -15.14
CA ALA A 576 3.29 67.39 -14.75
C ALA A 576 2.49 67.16 -13.45
N PRO A 577 2.26 68.20 -12.65
CA PRO A 577 2.20 68.13 -11.18
C PRO A 577 0.78 68.19 -10.59
N PRO A 578 0.64 68.15 -9.24
CA PRO A 578 -0.64 67.91 -8.58
C PRO A 578 -1.49 69.16 -8.40
N ALA A 579 -2.78 69.01 -8.51
CA ALA A 579 -3.75 70.10 -8.19
C ALA A 579 -4.42 69.83 -6.83
N LYS A 580 -4.48 70.88 -6.09
CA LYS A 580 -4.89 71.06 -4.71
C LYS A 580 -6.41 70.90 -4.47
N ALA A 581 -6.69 70.60 -3.23
CA ALA A 581 -7.92 70.49 -2.50
C ALA A 581 -8.87 71.71 -2.67
N ALA A 582 -10.17 71.44 -2.61
CA ALA A 582 -11.15 72.35 -2.05
C ALA A 582 -12.28 71.53 -1.39
N GLY A 583 -12.36 71.67 -0.08
CA GLY A 583 -13.39 71.09 0.72
C GLY A 583 -14.74 71.84 0.58
N LYS A 584 -15.82 71.12 0.90
CA LYS A 584 -17.04 71.71 1.49
C LYS A 584 -17.73 70.67 2.39
N LYS A 585 -17.96 71.16 3.62
CA LYS A 585 -18.77 70.54 4.67
C LYS A 585 -20.24 70.48 4.28
N ALA A 586 -20.96 69.44 4.66
CA ALA A 586 -22.39 69.46 5.00
C ALA A 586 -22.67 68.20 5.82
N VAL A 587 -22.78 68.32 7.10
CA VAL A 587 -23.92 68.32 8.01
C VAL A 587 -24.74 67.03 8.00
N ALA A 588 -24.67 66.41 9.16
CA ALA A 588 -25.36 65.19 9.61
C ALA A 588 -26.89 65.30 9.57
N LYS A 589 -27.57 64.23 9.25
CA LYS A 589 -28.87 63.88 9.80
C LYS A 589 -28.87 62.42 10.30
N LYS A 590 -28.98 62.33 11.63
CA LYS A 590 -29.34 61.11 12.36
C LYS A 590 -30.74 60.67 11.97
N THR A 591 -30.90 59.44 11.55
CA THR A 591 -32.21 58.76 11.57
C THR A 591 -32.08 57.55 12.50
N VAL A 592 -32.83 57.65 13.59
CA VAL A 592 -33.04 56.63 14.60
C VAL A 592 -34.05 55.62 14.04
N VAL A 593 -33.69 54.37 13.91
CA VAL A 593 -34.64 53.28 13.67
C VAL A 593 -34.73 52.44 14.94
N LYS A 594 -35.95 52.44 15.50
CA LYS A 594 -36.40 51.73 16.69
C LYS A 594 -36.30 50.22 16.51
N ARG A 595 -35.74 49.57 17.53
CA ARG A 595 -35.90 48.13 17.79
C ARG A 595 -37.36 47.82 18.18
N PRO A 596 -37.97 46.72 17.71
CA PRO A 596 -39.18 46.17 18.32
C PRO A 596 -38.86 45.26 19.51
N ALA A 597 -39.71 45.34 20.51
CA ALA A 597 -39.61 44.70 21.81
C ALA A 597 -39.85 43.18 21.76
N VAL A 598 -39.08 42.48 22.58
CA VAL A 598 -39.24 41.08 22.91
C VAL A 598 -40.50 40.89 23.76
N LYS A 599 -41.51 40.15 23.28
CA LYS A 599 -42.61 39.62 24.09
C LYS A 599 -42.17 38.33 24.76
N LYS A 600 -42.17 38.32 26.09
CA LYS A 600 -42.12 37.11 26.95
C LYS A 600 -43.37 36.26 26.66
N ALA A 601 -43.16 34.98 26.29
CA ALA A 601 -44.16 33.96 26.32
C ALA A 601 -43.88 33.00 27.47
N ALA A 602 -44.94 32.65 28.18
CA ALA A 602 -44.99 31.98 29.46
C ALA A 602 -44.56 30.52 29.40
N ALA A 603 -44.03 30.09 30.52
CA ALA A 603 -43.74 28.70 30.85
C ALA A 603 -44.94 27.76 30.67
N ARG A 604 -44.77 26.65 29.98
CA ARG A 604 -45.71 25.56 29.93
C ARG A 604 -45.02 24.30 30.54
N THR A 605 -45.61 23.90 31.65
CA THR A 605 -45.34 22.76 32.50
C THR A 605 -45.09 21.45 31.72
N GLN A 606 -44.06 20.75 32.11
CA GLN A 606 -43.74 19.38 31.70
C GLN A 606 -44.75 18.42 32.35
N ALA A 607 -45.40 17.59 31.52
CA ALA A 607 -46.15 16.43 31.96
C ALA A 607 -45.23 15.20 32.04
N LYS A 608 -45.28 14.49 33.17
CA LYS A 608 -44.58 13.23 33.43
C LYS A 608 -45.02 12.11 32.46
N PRO A 609 -44.12 11.24 32.03
CA PRO A 609 -44.48 10.05 31.26
C PRO A 609 -45.10 8.97 32.18
N ALA A 610 -46.14 8.29 31.67
CA ALA A 610 -46.83 7.18 32.32
C ALA A 610 -45.99 5.88 32.27
N PRO A 611 -46.19 4.94 33.23
CA PRO A 611 -45.41 3.71 33.34
C PRO A 611 -45.85 2.65 32.31
N PRO A 612 -44.95 1.70 31.93
CA PRO A 612 -45.22 0.70 30.89
C PRO A 612 -46.21 -0.39 31.40
N LYS A 613 -47.13 -0.77 30.50
CA LYS A 613 -48.08 -1.87 30.70
C LYS A 613 -47.36 -3.23 30.61
N LYS A 614 -47.67 -4.12 31.57
CA LYS A 614 -47.23 -5.51 31.65
C LYS A 614 -47.70 -6.33 30.43
N PRO A 615 -46.93 -7.33 29.96
CA PRO A 615 -47.35 -8.21 28.88
C PRO A 615 -48.35 -9.25 29.36
N ALA A 616 -49.37 -9.53 28.51
CA ALA A 616 -50.41 -10.52 28.72
C ALA A 616 -49.84 -11.94 28.53
N LYS A 617 -50.36 -12.88 29.35
CA LYS A 617 -50.00 -14.30 29.41
C LYS A 617 -50.31 -15.03 28.10
N ALA A 618 -49.37 -15.86 27.67
CA ALA A 618 -49.50 -16.81 26.59
C ALA A 618 -50.60 -17.88 26.89
N ALA A 619 -51.48 -18.12 25.91
CA ALA A 619 -52.43 -19.22 25.90
C ALA A 619 -51.74 -20.49 25.35
N LYS A 620 -52.01 -21.64 25.99
CA LYS A 620 -51.52 -22.97 25.63
C LYS A 620 -52.16 -23.47 24.33
N PRO A 621 -51.44 -24.24 23.49
CA PRO A 621 -52.04 -24.88 22.33
C PRO A 621 -52.84 -26.15 22.72
N SER A 622 -54.03 -26.28 22.14
CA SER A 622 -54.88 -27.47 22.23
C SER A 622 -54.42 -28.54 21.21
N LYS A 623 -54.40 -29.80 21.67
CA LYS A 623 -54.24 -31.02 20.88
C LYS A 623 -55.51 -31.30 20.05
N ALA A 624 -55.35 -31.61 18.79
CA ALA A 624 -56.29 -32.45 18.01
C ALA A 624 -55.46 -33.15 16.92
N ALA A 625 -55.22 -34.39 17.09
CA ALA A 625 -55.93 -35.58 16.66
C ALA A 625 -55.66 -35.95 15.18
N SER A 626 -54.91 -37.03 15.10
CA SER A 626 -54.62 -37.84 13.89
C SER A 626 -55.87 -38.32 13.15
N LYS A 627 -55.85 -38.32 11.82
CA LYS A 627 -56.56 -39.35 11.03
C LYS A 627 -55.72 -39.74 9.79
N LYS A 628 -55.39 -41.03 9.77
CA LYS A 628 -54.93 -41.84 8.62
C LYS A 628 -56.03 -41.93 7.56
N LYS A 629 -55.62 -41.98 6.28
CA LYS A 629 -55.97 -42.93 5.21
C LYS A 629 -55.75 -42.22 3.86
N ARG A 630 -55.17 -42.72 2.95
CA ARG A 630 -54.77 -43.81 2.08
C ARG A 630 -53.79 -43.29 1.06
#